data_bcd288afb1491492f039e7db6c851437
#
_entry.id   bcd288afb1491492f039e7db6c851437
#
_cell.length_a   1.000
_cell.length_b   1.000
_cell.length_c   1.000
_cell.angle_alpha   90.00
_cell.angle_beta   90.00
_cell.angle_gamma   90.00
#
_symmetry.space_group_name_H-M   'P 1'
#
loop_
_entity.id
_entity.type
_entity.pdbx_description
1 polymer ?
#
loop_
_entity_poly.entity_id
_entity_poly.type
_entity_poly.pdbx_seq_one_letter_code
_entity_poly.pdbx_strand_id
1 'polypeptide(L)'
;MLKVGLIGAGFMGAMHANCYKALEGVELAAIADIREEKATALAEGTNAKIYGDGKDLIANADVDIIDICLPTFIHAEYACLAMEKVKYVFVEKPVALTNEHIDALIAKQKETGAHVQVGQVIRFWDEYVALKDMIESGKYGKVVNANFRRISPTPTWGWNDWLRKVEFSGGAAQDLHIHDIDFVLSLFGEPEAVSSTRNSEGEENSYVATLMKYKDFPVSVEGTWNLPASYPFSASFRVMFEKACVENAPGTGFVLYTDEGKENIVIEKEKFAAVEAGGNVSDLGGYFKELYYFTDCAKNGAPVEKATLADAAASLRFLLNKEFPAAL
;
A
#
# COMPACT_ATOMS: atom_id res chain seq x y z
N MET A 1 -13.50 -9.72 21.72
CA MET A 1 -12.99 -8.54 20.99
C MET A 1 -11.64 -8.92 20.42
N LEU A 2 -11.38 -8.64 19.16
CA LEU A 2 -10.11 -8.95 18.48
C LEU A 2 -9.06 -7.93 18.93
N LYS A 3 -7.95 -8.39 19.47
CA LYS A 3 -6.89 -7.55 20.04
C LYS A 3 -5.79 -7.29 19.05
N VAL A 4 -5.46 -6.02 18.82
CA VAL A 4 -4.41 -5.58 17.88
C VAL A 4 -3.22 -5.01 18.64
N GLY A 5 -2.02 -5.47 18.28
CA GLY A 5 -0.75 -4.86 18.63
C GLY A 5 -0.22 -4.06 17.45
N LEU A 6 -0.08 -2.75 17.59
CA LEU A 6 0.42 -1.83 16.57
C LEU A 6 1.89 -1.50 16.84
N ILE A 7 2.75 -1.70 15.85
CA ILE A 7 4.17 -1.40 15.94
C ILE A 7 4.52 -0.25 14.99
N GLY A 8 4.96 0.86 15.56
CA GLY A 8 5.21 2.12 14.85
C GLY A 8 4.08 3.12 15.04
N ALA A 9 4.34 4.22 15.74
CA ALA A 9 3.42 5.32 15.98
C ALA A 9 3.77 6.55 15.10
N GLY A 10 4.25 6.29 13.88
CA GLY A 10 4.49 7.29 12.86
C GLY A 10 3.20 7.70 12.14
N PHE A 11 3.35 8.26 10.94
CA PHE A 11 2.22 8.70 10.12
C PHE A 11 1.26 7.53 9.81
N MET A 12 1.76 6.41 9.28
CA MET A 12 0.91 5.25 8.96
C MET A 12 0.33 4.60 10.22
N GLY A 13 1.11 4.45 11.30
CA GLY A 13 0.59 3.93 12.56
C GLY A 13 -0.54 4.77 13.14
N ALA A 14 -0.49 6.10 13.00
CA ALA A 14 -1.59 6.97 13.40
C ALA A 14 -2.85 6.74 12.56
N MET A 15 -2.69 6.54 11.25
CA MET A 15 -3.79 6.21 10.33
C MET A 15 -4.46 4.89 10.72
N HIS A 16 -3.67 3.85 10.93
CA HIS A 16 -4.15 2.52 11.32
C HIS A 16 -4.82 2.54 12.70
N ALA A 17 -4.19 3.20 13.69
CA ALA A 17 -4.79 3.35 15.01
C ALA A 17 -6.18 3.99 14.97
N ASN A 18 -6.36 5.02 14.13
CA ASN A 18 -7.65 5.67 13.95
C ASN A 18 -8.67 4.75 13.28
N CYS A 19 -8.27 3.96 12.30
CA CYS A 19 -9.13 2.96 11.68
C CYS A 19 -9.54 1.89 12.72
N TYR A 20 -8.59 1.34 13.49
CA TYR A 20 -8.90 0.33 14.51
C TYR A 20 -9.86 0.85 15.60
N LYS A 21 -9.72 2.12 16.02
CA LYS A 21 -10.64 2.74 16.99
C LYS A 21 -12.07 2.86 16.44
N ALA A 22 -12.24 2.94 15.13
CA ALA A 22 -13.54 3.02 14.47
C ALA A 22 -14.14 1.64 14.11
N LEU A 23 -13.35 0.55 14.18
CA LEU A 23 -13.80 -0.79 13.83
C LEU A 23 -14.52 -1.48 14.99
N GLU A 24 -15.76 -1.88 14.77
CA GLU A 24 -16.52 -2.63 15.76
C GLU A 24 -15.91 -4.00 16.07
N GLY A 25 -15.83 -4.34 17.35
CA GLY A 25 -15.32 -5.63 17.83
C GLY A 25 -13.80 -5.76 17.69
N VAL A 26 -13.08 -4.65 17.49
CA VAL A 26 -11.61 -4.56 17.47
C VAL A 26 -11.16 -3.69 18.65
N GLU A 27 -10.08 -4.08 19.30
CA GLU A 27 -9.43 -3.36 20.40
C GLU A 27 -7.98 -3.12 20.06
N LEU A 28 -7.54 -1.86 20.07
CA LEU A 28 -6.13 -1.52 20.04
C LEU A 28 -5.56 -1.79 21.45
N ALA A 29 -4.98 -2.97 21.64
CA ALA A 29 -4.59 -3.50 22.96
C ALA A 29 -3.12 -3.22 23.34
N ALA A 30 -2.25 -3.01 22.33
CA ALA A 30 -0.85 -2.70 22.53
C ALA A 30 -0.32 -1.77 21.44
N ILE A 31 0.56 -0.84 21.80
CA ILE A 31 1.24 0.06 20.86
C ILE A 31 2.72 0.11 21.20
N ALA A 32 3.59 0.02 20.20
CA ALA A 32 5.03 0.16 20.37
C ALA A 32 5.60 1.26 19.46
N ASP A 33 6.41 2.15 20.02
CA ASP A 33 7.30 3.07 19.28
C ASP A 33 8.48 3.41 20.17
N ILE A 34 9.66 3.58 19.57
CA ILE A 34 10.87 4.03 20.29
C ILE A 34 10.73 5.45 20.85
N ARG A 35 9.75 6.19 20.36
CA ARG A 35 9.35 7.51 20.87
C ARG A 35 8.07 7.33 21.67
N GLU A 36 8.25 7.09 22.98
CA GLU A 36 7.15 6.76 23.91
C GLU A 36 6.01 7.79 23.86
N GLU A 37 6.34 9.08 23.66
CA GLU A 37 5.34 10.14 23.54
C GLU A 37 4.41 9.95 22.34
N LYS A 38 4.89 9.34 21.24
CA LYS A 38 4.08 9.05 20.06
C LYS A 38 3.12 7.90 20.32
N ALA A 39 3.62 6.81 20.93
CA ALA A 39 2.80 5.68 21.32
C ALA A 39 1.72 6.09 22.33
N THR A 40 2.08 6.91 23.33
CA THR A 40 1.16 7.44 24.34
C THR A 40 0.06 8.29 23.71
N ALA A 41 0.40 9.18 22.77
CA ALA A 41 -0.61 10.00 22.09
C ALA A 41 -1.59 9.15 21.27
N LEU A 42 -1.12 8.07 20.61
CA LEU A 42 -2.03 7.16 19.89
C LEU A 42 -2.90 6.32 20.82
N ALA A 43 -2.45 6.05 22.05
CA ALA A 43 -3.20 5.30 23.02
C ALA A 43 -4.35 6.10 23.67
N GLU A 44 -4.40 7.42 23.49
CA GLU A 44 -5.46 8.25 24.05
C GLU A 44 -6.85 7.72 23.66
N GLY A 45 -7.71 7.56 24.64
CA GLY A 45 -9.05 7.00 24.49
C GLY A 45 -9.11 5.49 24.30
N THR A 46 -8.00 4.78 24.53
CA THR A 46 -7.90 3.31 24.49
C THR A 46 -7.35 2.76 25.80
N ASN A 47 -7.36 1.43 25.96
CA ASN A 47 -6.68 0.73 27.06
C ASN A 47 -5.34 0.13 26.60
N ALA A 48 -4.77 0.61 25.50
CA ALA A 48 -3.57 0.04 24.92
C ALA A 48 -2.37 0.14 25.87
N LYS A 49 -1.68 -0.98 26.06
CA LYS A 49 -0.41 -1.01 26.77
C LYS A 49 0.70 -0.47 25.87
N ILE A 50 1.54 0.41 26.41
CA ILE A 50 2.66 1.01 25.70
C ILE A 50 3.92 0.17 25.87
N TYR A 51 4.66 -0.01 24.77
CA TYR A 51 5.95 -0.67 24.70
C TYR A 51 6.98 0.27 24.03
N GLY A 52 8.17 0.33 24.59
CA GLY A 52 9.27 1.13 24.03
C GLY A 52 9.94 0.51 22.81
N ASP A 53 9.67 -0.77 22.53
CA ASP A 53 10.23 -1.52 21.40
C ASP A 53 9.19 -2.49 20.84
N GLY A 54 9.14 -2.62 19.52
CA GLY A 54 8.22 -3.54 18.85
C GLY A 54 8.51 -5.00 19.12
N LYS A 55 9.78 -5.39 19.37
CA LYS A 55 10.13 -6.76 19.73
C LYS A 55 9.60 -7.12 21.12
N ASP A 56 9.60 -6.15 22.04
CA ASP A 56 9.02 -6.33 23.36
C ASP A 56 7.49 -6.50 23.29
N LEU A 57 6.82 -5.74 22.38
CA LEU A 57 5.41 -5.94 22.11
C LEU A 57 5.16 -7.36 21.58
N ILE A 58 5.90 -7.77 20.53
CA ILE A 58 5.77 -9.12 19.95
C ILE A 58 5.92 -10.21 21.00
N ALA A 59 6.94 -10.09 21.88
CA ALA A 59 7.22 -11.11 22.90
C ALA A 59 6.16 -11.18 23.99
N ASN A 60 5.65 -10.03 24.46
CA ASN A 60 4.95 -9.91 25.74
C ASN A 60 3.48 -9.48 25.65
N ALA A 61 3.01 -8.99 24.50
CA ALA A 61 1.62 -8.55 24.36
C ALA A 61 0.68 -9.75 24.16
N ASP A 62 -0.51 -9.66 24.79
CA ASP A 62 -1.64 -10.58 24.56
C ASP A 62 -2.51 -10.00 23.44
N VAL A 63 -2.17 -10.36 22.19
CA VAL A 63 -2.81 -9.84 20.96
C VAL A 63 -3.07 -10.97 19.96
N ASP A 64 -4.11 -10.79 19.14
CA ASP A 64 -4.50 -11.72 18.08
C ASP A 64 -3.88 -11.34 16.73
N ILE A 65 -3.63 -10.04 16.52
CA ILE A 65 -3.08 -9.43 15.32
C ILE A 65 -1.86 -8.61 15.72
N ILE A 66 -0.84 -8.61 14.85
CA ILE A 66 0.26 -7.64 14.88
C ILE A 66 0.24 -6.86 13.57
N ASP A 67 0.22 -5.53 13.68
CA ASP A 67 0.26 -4.57 12.58
C ASP A 67 1.58 -3.80 12.61
N ILE A 68 2.32 -3.82 11.49
CA ILE A 68 3.69 -3.29 11.38
C ILE A 68 3.69 -2.06 10.48
N CYS A 69 3.79 -0.88 11.10
CA CYS A 69 3.88 0.46 10.49
C CYS A 69 5.25 1.09 10.70
N LEU A 70 6.29 0.33 10.50
CA LEU A 70 7.69 0.72 10.69
C LEU A 70 8.32 1.25 9.38
N PRO A 71 9.54 1.81 9.41
CA PRO A 71 10.32 2.04 8.20
C PRO A 71 10.61 0.74 7.44
N THR A 72 10.59 0.81 6.10
CA THR A 72 10.65 -0.38 5.21
C THR A 72 11.83 -1.30 5.48
N PHE A 73 13.01 -0.75 5.78
CA PHE A 73 14.24 -1.54 5.95
C PHE A 73 14.20 -2.55 7.11
N ILE A 74 13.23 -2.43 8.02
CA ILE A 74 13.04 -3.38 9.12
C ILE A 74 11.73 -4.19 9.03
N HIS A 75 10.92 -4.01 7.99
CA HIS A 75 9.67 -4.74 7.81
C HIS A 75 9.87 -6.25 7.86
N ALA A 76 10.83 -6.78 7.09
CA ALA A 76 11.04 -8.22 6.99
C ALA A 76 11.42 -8.86 8.32
N GLU A 77 12.29 -8.22 9.10
CA GLU A 77 12.68 -8.70 10.42
C GLU A 77 11.47 -8.80 11.37
N TYR A 78 10.74 -7.69 11.49
CA TYR A 78 9.60 -7.63 12.41
C TYR A 78 8.44 -8.53 11.96
N ALA A 79 8.20 -8.64 10.65
CA ALA A 79 7.16 -9.53 10.13
C ALA A 79 7.49 -11.00 10.37
N CYS A 80 8.76 -11.42 10.23
CA CYS A 80 9.18 -12.77 10.57
C CYS A 80 8.95 -13.08 12.06
N LEU A 81 9.31 -12.17 12.95
CA LEU A 81 9.08 -12.33 14.40
C LEU A 81 7.57 -12.36 14.73
N ALA A 82 6.78 -11.49 14.10
CA ALA A 82 5.34 -11.45 14.30
C ALA A 82 4.64 -12.75 13.86
N MET A 83 5.05 -13.33 12.72
CA MET A 83 4.52 -14.61 12.22
C MET A 83 4.80 -15.79 13.16
N GLU A 84 5.83 -15.73 14.00
CA GLU A 84 6.10 -16.73 15.04
C GLU A 84 5.16 -16.59 16.24
N LYS A 85 4.58 -15.39 16.44
CA LYS A 85 3.78 -15.06 17.62
C LYS A 85 2.27 -15.16 17.37
N VAL A 86 1.79 -14.64 16.25
CA VAL A 86 0.36 -14.54 15.93
C VAL A 86 0.05 -15.15 14.58
N LYS A 87 -1.22 -15.52 14.38
CA LYS A 87 -1.68 -16.10 13.14
C LYS A 87 -1.95 -15.04 12.05
N TYR A 88 -2.23 -13.80 12.42
CA TYR A 88 -2.56 -12.71 11.50
C TYR A 88 -1.58 -11.56 11.64
N VAL A 89 -0.88 -11.24 10.56
CA VAL A 89 0.13 -10.18 10.52
C VAL A 89 -0.21 -9.21 9.38
N PHE A 90 -0.31 -7.93 9.70
CA PHE A 90 -0.36 -6.86 8.72
C PHE A 90 1.01 -6.19 8.61
N VAL A 91 1.46 -5.90 7.40
CA VAL A 91 2.73 -5.20 7.16
C VAL A 91 2.51 -4.09 6.15
N GLU A 92 2.93 -2.87 6.48
CA GLU A 92 2.90 -1.79 5.51
C GLU A 92 3.78 -2.07 4.28
N LYS A 93 3.39 -1.48 3.15
CA LYS A 93 4.17 -1.54 1.91
C LYS A 93 5.39 -0.58 1.97
N PRO A 94 6.42 -0.83 1.15
CA PRO A 94 6.74 -2.12 0.52
C PRO A 94 7.10 -3.15 1.59
N VAL A 95 6.76 -4.41 1.35
CA VAL A 95 6.92 -5.46 2.36
C VAL A 95 8.38 -5.72 2.74
N ALA A 96 9.31 -5.36 1.85
CA ALA A 96 10.74 -5.53 1.98
C ALA A 96 11.50 -4.61 1.02
N LEU A 97 12.84 -4.65 1.04
CA LEU A 97 13.70 -3.92 0.11
C LEU A 97 14.45 -4.82 -0.89
N THR A 98 14.65 -6.10 -0.58
CA THR A 98 15.49 -7.01 -1.38
C THR A 98 14.82 -8.36 -1.61
N ASN A 99 15.33 -9.10 -2.60
CA ASN A 99 14.86 -10.46 -2.88
C ASN A 99 15.11 -11.42 -1.71
N GLU A 100 16.23 -11.26 -1.00
CA GLU A 100 16.58 -12.08 0.17
C GLU A 100 15.57 -11.89 1.29
N HIS A 101 15.12 -10.65 1.53
CA HIS A 101 14.07 -10.35 2.51
C HIS A 101 12.73 -10.97 2.09
N ILE A 102 12.38 -10.92 0.79
CA ILE A 102 11.17 -11.57 0.27
C ILE A 102 11.24 -13.09 0.49
N ASP A 103 12.38 -13.70 0.19
CA ASP A 103 12.57 -15.16 0.36
C ASP A 103 12.43 -15.56 1.83
N ALA A 104 12.99 -14.77 2.75
CA ALA A 104 12.86 -14.99 4.19
C ALA A 104 11.42 -14.92 4.67
N LEU A 105 10.66 -13.90 4.21
CA LEU A 105 9.24 -13.73 4.55
C LEU A 105 8.39 -14.90 4.04
N ILE A 106 8.57 -15.33 2.79
CA ILE A 106 7.84 -16.46 2.19
C ILE A 106 8.17 -17.77 2.93
N ALA A 107 9.46 -17.99 3.25
CA ALA A 107 9.87 -19.17 4.00
C ALA A 107 9.24 -19.18 5.41
N LYS A 108 9.25 -18.03 6.11
CA LYS A 108 8.66 -17.91 7.44
C LYS A 108 7.14 -18.07 7.42
N GLN A 109 6.44 -17.50 6.44
CA GLN A 109 5.00 -17.70 6.28
C GLN A 109 4.66 -19.19 6.07
N LYS A 110 5.46 -19.87 5.25
CA LYS A 110 5.28 -21.32 5.01
C LYS A 110 5.53 -22.16 6.27
N GLU A 111 6.53 -21.77 7.07
CA GLU A 111 6.89 -22.44 8.32
C GLU A 111 5.79 -22.32 9.37
N THR A 112 5.25 -21.12 9.54
CA THR A 112 4.29 -20.79 10.62
C THR A 112 2.83 -21.00 10.22
N GLY A 113 2.53 -20.96 8.92
CA GLY A 113 1.16 -20.94 8.40
C GLY A 113 0.42 -19.63 8.71
N ALA A 114 1.13 -18.54 9.00
CA ALA A 114 0.52 -17.26 9.29
C ALA A 114 -0.16 -16.65 8.07
N HIS A 115 -1.24 -15.92 8.28
CA HIS A 115 -1.92 -15.12 7.27
C HIS A 115 -1.34 -13.71 7.27
N VAL A 116 -0.72 -13.32 6.17
CA VAL A 116 -0.08 -12.01 6.02
C VAL A 116 -0.82 -11.18 4.98
N GLN A 117 -1.24 -9.98 5.37
CA GLN A 117 -1.68 -8.94 4.44
C GLN A 117 -0.62 -7.85 4.36
N VAL A 118 -0.41 -7.33 3.17
CA VAL A 118 0.50 -6.20 2.92
C VAL A 118 -0.32 -4.97 2.55
N GLY A 119 0.07 -3.79 3.03
CA GLY A 119 -0.62 -2.50 2.89
C GLY A 119 -0.70 -1.99 1.44
N GLN A 120 -1.20 -2.82 0.51
CA GLN A 120 -1.45 -2.43 -0.88
C GLN A 120 -2.80 -1.72 -1.00
N VAL A 121 -2.92 -0.60 -0.32
CA VAL A 121 -4.16 0.13 -0.04
C VAL A 121 -4.97 0.50 -1.27
N ILE A 122 -4.34 0.76 -2.43
CA ILE A 122 -5.10 1.15 -3.63
C ILE A 122 -5.97 0.01 -4.20
N ARG A 123 -5.72 -1.23 -3.84
CA ARG A 123 -6.62 -2.35 -4.12
C ARG A 123 -7.97 -2.24 -3.38
N PHE A 124 -8.08 -1.30 -2.43
CA PHE A 124 -9.27 -1.02 -1.61
C PHE A 124 -9.83 0.39 -1.83
N TRP A 125 -9.17 1.25 -2.63
CA TRP A 125 -9.71 2.55 -3.01
C TRP A 125 -10.85 2.39 -3.99
N ASP A 126 -11.95 3.08 -3.75
CA ASP A 126 -13.20 2.90 -4.48
C ASP A 126 -13.07 3.11 -5.98
N GLU A 127 -12.31 4.12 -6.39
CA GLU A 127 -12.08 4.41 -7.80
C GLU A 127 -11.29 3.29 -8.50
N TYR A 128 -10.34 2.67 -7.79
CA TYR A 128 -9.55 1.55 -8.32
C TYR A 128 -10.35 0.23 -8.32
N VAL A 129 -11.19 0.01 -7.30
CA VAL A 129 -12.13 -1.12 -7.27
C VAL A 129 -13.13 -1.01 -8.43
N ALA A 130 -13.73 0.17 -8.62
CA ALA A 130 -14.64 0.40 -9.72
C ALA A 130 -13.98 0.25 -11.10
N LEU A 131 -12.73 0.69 -11.26
CA LEU A 131 -11.96 0.45 -12.49
C LEU A 131 -11.77 -1.04 -12.73
N LYS A 132 -11.40 -1.81 -11.71
CA LYS A 132 -11.26 -3.26 -11.80
C LYS A 132 -12.56 -3.91 -12.27
N ASP A 133 -13.68 -3.56 -11.63
CA ASP A 133 -15.01 -4.08 -12.00
C ASP A 133 -15.38 -3.74 -13.45
N MET A 134 -15.04 -2.53 -13.92
CA MET A 134 -15.26 -2.14 -15.32
C MET A 134 -14.47 -3.01 -16.31
N ILE A 135 -13.20 -3.31 -15.98
CA ILE A 135 -12.34 -4.17 -16.80
C ILE A 135 -12.89 -5.61 -16.82
N GLU A 136 -13.19 -6.16 -15.66
CA GLU A 136 -13.65 -7.54 -15.50
C GLU A 136 -15.05 -7.78 -16.10
N SER A 137 -15.90 -6.75 -16.08
CA SER A 137 -17.25 -6.84 -16.70
C SER A 137 -17.23 -7.01 -18.21
N GLY A 138 -16.16 -6.57 -18.88
CA GLY A 138 -16.05 -6.55 -20.35
C GLY A 138 -17.07 -5.65 -21.05
N LYS A 139 -17.85 -4.84 -20.32
CA LYS A 139 -18.95 -4.01 -20.84
C LYS A 139 -18.49 -3.07 -21.95
N TYR A 140 -17.29 -2.52 -21.83
CA TYR A 140 -16.75 -1.53 -22.76
C TYR A 140 -15.79 -2.12 -23.80
N GLY A 141 -15.72 -3.45 -23.90
CA GLY A 141 -14.79 -4.16 -24.77
C GLY A 141 -13.41 -4.32 -24.12
N LYS A 142 -12.41 -4.66 -24.94
CA LYS A 142 -11.03 -4.88 -24.47
C LYS A 142 -10.35 -3.57 -24.10
N VAL A 143 -9.38 -3.65 -23.19
CA VAL A 143 -8.45 -2.55 -22.94
C VAL A 143 -7.56 -2.33 -24.17
N VAL A 144 -7.43 -1.08 -24.60
CA VAL A 144 -6.60 -0.63 -25.72
C VAL A 144 -5.28 -0.02 -25.23
N ASN A 145 -5.34 0.75 -24.15
CA ASN A 145 -4.18 1.24 -23.42
C ASN A 145 -4.58 1.66 -22.01
N ALA A 146 -3.60 1.73 -21.10
CA ALA A 146 -3.80 2.28 -19.76
C ALA A 146 -2.60 3.16 -19.35
N ASN A 147 -2.90 4.18 -18.55
CA ASN A 147 -1.90 5.05 -17.94
C ASN A 147 -2.22 5.22 -16.47
N PHE A 148 -1.21 5.04 -15.63
CA PHE A 148 -1.28 5.28 -14.19
C PHE A 148 -0.20 6.28 -13.78
N ARG A 149 -0.53 7.15 -12.86
CA ARG A 149 0.37 8.22 -12.46
C ARG A 149 0.21 8.54 -10.98
N ARG A 150 1.33 8.55 -10.26
CA ARG A 150 1.38 8.90 -8.85
C ARG A 150 2.55 9.85 -8.60
N ILE A 151 2.22 11.10 -8.27
CA ILE A 151 3.21 12.16 -8.16
C ILE A 151 2.99 12.98 -6.90
N SER A 152 4.07 13.40 -6.27
CA SER A 152 4.04 14.17 -5.03
C SER A 152 5.24 15.09 -4.88
N PRO A 153 5.17 16.06 -3.95
CA PRO A 153 6.38 16.69 -3.41
C PRO A 153 7.27 15.66 -2.72
N THR A 154 8.53 16.02 -2.54
CA THR A 154 9.49 15.22 -1.76
C THR A 154 8.95 14.98 -0.35
N PRO A 155 8.91 13.74 0.15
CA PRO A 155 8.42 13.44 1.49
C PRO A 155 9.39 13.98 2.54
N THR A 156 8.87 14.72 3.54
CA THR A 156 9.65 15.33 4.63
C THR A 156 9.19 14.88 6.03
N TRP A 157 8.21 13.99 6.10
CA TRP A 157 7.59 13.56 7.36
C TRP A 157 8.19 12.26 7.96
N GLY A 158 9.10 11.61 7.23
CA GLY A 158 9.75 10.38 7.71
C GLY A 158 10.62 10.65 8.94
N TRP A 159 10.54 9.79 9.95
CA TRP A 159 11.45 9.86 11.11
C TRP A 159 12.91 9.76 10.66
N ASN A 160 13.78 10.69 11.13
CA ASN A 160 15.17 10.77 10.70
C ASN A 160 15.37 10.80 9.17
N ASP A 161 14.34 11.28 8.45
CA ASP A 161 14.40 11.44 6.99
C ASP A 161 14.65 10.13 6.22
N TRP A 162 14.19 8.99 6.77
CA TRP A 162 14.48 7.66 6.21
C TRP A 162 13.89 7.45 4.82
N LEU A 163 12.75 8.11 4.50
CA LEU A 163 12.11 8.01 3.19
C LEU A 163 13.02 8.48 2.05
N ARG A 164 13.83 9.52 2.30
CA ARG A 164 14.75 10.08 1.32
C ARG A 164 16.07 9.31 1.17
N LYS A 165 16.32 8.36 2.04
CA LYS A 165 17.50 7.48 2.00
C LYS A 165 17.16 6.22 1.26
N VAL A 166 17.69 6.07 0.04
CA VAL A 166 17.36 4.95 -0.87
C VAL A 166 17.64 3.60 -0.23
N GLU A 167 18.71 3.49 0.55
CA GLU A 167 19.07 2.29 1.29
C GLU A 167 18.03 1.87 2.34
N PHE A 168 17.15 2.79 2.77
CA PHE A 168 16.12 2.53 3.77
C PHE A 168 14.71 2.43 3.20
N SER A 169 14.45 3.08 2.07
CA SER A 169 13.11 3.16 1.47
C SER A 169 13.01 2.53 0.08
N GLY A 170 14.12 2.35 -0.62
CA GLY A 170 14.15 2.01 -2.04
C GLY A 170 13.79 3.17 -2.98
N GLY A 171 13.64 4.40 -2.43
CA GLY A 171 13.30 5.61 -3.18
C GLY A 171 11.86 5.60 -3.72
N ALA A 172 11.56 6.53 -4.62
CA ALA A 172 10.23 6.64 -5.23
C ALA A 172 9.80 5.36 -5.96
N ALA A 173 10.74 4.57 -6.47
CA ALA A 173 10.43 3.32 -7.16
C ALA A 173 9.77 2.30 -6.23
N GLN A 174 10.35 2.03 -5.06
CA GLN A 174 9.82 1.02 -4.16
C GLN A 174 8.78 1.58 -3.18
N ASP A 175 8.83 2.87 -2.84
CA ASP A 175 7.86 3.44 -1.90
C ASP A 175 6.59 3.97 -2.59
N LEU A 176 6.72 4.67 -3.72
CA LEU A 176 5.61 5.36 -4.37
C LEU A 176 5.10 4.61 -5.61
N HIS A 177 5.99 4.29 -6.55
CA HIS A 177 5.65 3.66 -7.83
C HIS A 177 5.10 2.25 -7.68
N ILE A 178 5.52 1.53 -6.63
CA ILE A 178 5.05 0.18 -6.34
C ILE A 178 3.53 0.06 -6.21
N HIS A 179 2.85 1.11 -5.75
CA HIS A 179 1.39 1.09 -5.65
C HIS A 179 0.72 0.81 -6.99
N ASP A 180 1.10 1.57 -8.02
CA ASP A 180 0.49 1.44 -9.33
C ASP A 180 1.03 0.22 -10.08
N ILE A 181 2.30 -0.18 -9.88
CA ILE A 181 2.84 -1.45 -10.36
C ILE A 181 2.06 -2.64 -9.79
N ASP A 182 1.84 -2.67 -8.48
CA ASP A 182 1.05 -3.71 -7.83
C ASP A 182 -0.36 -3.81 -8.40
N PHE A 183 -1.01 -2.67 -8.56
CA PHE A 183 -2.37 -2.62 -9.09
C PHE A 183 -2.43 -3.10 -10.54
N VAL A 184 -1.51 -2.65 -11.40
CA VAL A 184 -1.42 -3.08 -12.81
C VAL A 184 -1.17 -4.58 -12.93
N LEU A 185 -0.24 -5.13 -12.13
CA LEU A 185 0.01 -6.57 -12.09
C LEU A 185 -1.21 -7.35 -11.57
N SER A 186 -1.97 -6.79 -10.64
CA SER A 186 -3.19 -7.41 -10.13
C SER A 186 -4.34 -7.46 -11.16
N LEU A 187 -4.36 -6.49 -12.09
CA LEU A 187 -5.35 -6.41 -13.17
C LEU A 187 -5.00 -7.28 -14.37
N PHE A 188 -3.73 -7.26 -14.79
CA PHE A 188 -3.33 -7.76 -16.10
C PHE A 188 -2.26 -8.87 -16.03
N GLY A 189 -1.77 -9.19 -14.82
CA GLY A 189 -0.66 -10.12 -14.65
C GLY A 189 0.67 -9.56 -15.14
N GLU A 190 1.64 -10.43 -15.43
CA GLU A 190 2.96 -10.05 -15.91
C GLU A 190 2.94 -9.63 -17.39
N PRO A 191 3.59 -8.50 -17.76
CA PRO A 191 3.71 -8.07 -19.16
C PRO A 191 4.72 -8.93 -19.94
N GLU A 192 4.58 -8.96 -21.28
CA GLU A 192 5.53 -9.63 -22.20
C GLU A 192 6.89 -8.91 -22.25
N ALA A 193 6.90 -7.59 -22.10
CA ALA A 193 8.13 -6.78 -22.10
C ALA A 193 7.96 -5.52 -21.25
N VAL A 194 9.08 -5.06 -20.68
CA VAL A 194 9.16 -3.86 -19.83
C VAL A 194 10.30 -2.98 -20.29
N SER A 195 10.06 -1.67 -20.29
CA SER A 195 11.09 -0.65 -20.48
C SER A 195 10.89 0.44 -19.43
N SER A 196 11.91 0.65 -18.58
CA SER A 196 11.83 1.62 -17.49
C SER A 196 12.99 2.59 -17.55
N THR A 197 12.74 3.82 -17.11
CA THR A 197 13.75 4.85 -16.91
C THR A 197 13.56 5.49 -15.54
N ARG A 198 14.67 5.87 -14.93
CA ARG A 198 14.69 6.60 -13.65
C ARG A 198 15.80 7.65 -13.69
N ASN A 199 15.64 8.70 -12.90
CA ASN A 199 16.78 9.56 -12.65
C ASN A 199 17.76 8.82 -11.73
N SER A 200 19.00 8.71 -12.19
CA SER A 200 20.10 8.02 -11.47
C SER A 200 21.05 8.99 -10.80
N GLU A 201 20.87 10.29 -10.99
CA GLU A 201 21.73 11.33 -10.44
C GLU A 201 21.17 11.83 -9.11
N GLY A 202 21.95 11.66 -8.06
CA GLY A 202 21.61 12.07 -6.70
C GLY A 202 21.22 10.92 -5.78
N GLU A 203 21.19 11.19 -4.49
CA GLU A 203 20.86 10.23 -3.42
C GLU A 203 19.39 9.77 -3.45
N GLU A 204 18.57 10.34 -4.33
CA GLU A 204 17.13 10.13 -4.39
C GLU A 204 16.72 9.56 -5.76
N ASN A 205 16.39 8.27 -5.81
CA ASN A 205 15.59 7.71 -6.91
C ASN A 205 14.19 8.34 -6.84
N SER A 206 14.07 9.58 -7.33
CA SER A 206 12.90 10.43 -7.09
C SER A 206 11.91 10.43 -8.26
N TYR A 207 12.30 9.87 -9.41
CA TYR A 207 11.47 9.74 -10.61
C TYR A 207 11.63 8.37 -11.25
N VAL A 208 10.53 7.77 -11.67
CA VAL A 208 10.50 6.54 -12.46
C VAL A 208 9.35 6.58 -13.46
N ALA A 209 9.60 6.12 -14.67
CA ALA A 209 8.59 5.89 -15.69
C ALA A 209 8.79 4.51 -16.31
N THR A 210 7.72 3.74 -16.37
CA THR A 210 7.71 2.36 -16.85
C THR A 210 6.68 2.19 -17.96
N LEU A 211 7.11 1.59 -19.07
CA LEU A 211 6.25 1.13 -20.14
C LEU A 211 6.21 -0.39 -20.15
N MET A 212 5.02 -0.94 -19.98
CA MET A 212 4.73 -2.36 -20.00
C MET A 212 4.01 -2.74 -21.29
N LYS A 213 4.52 -3.75 -21.99
CA LYS A 213 3.87 -4.30 -23.18
C LYS A 213 3.14 -5.59 -22.81
N TYR A 214 1.84 -5.56 -22.89
CA TYR A 214 0.99 -6.75 -22.92
C TYR A 214 0.74 -7.18 -24.35
N LYS A 215 0.21 -8.38 -24.57
CA LYS A 215 -0.01 -8.94 -25.90
C LYS A 215 -0.77 -7.98 -26.84
N ASP A 216 -1.85 -7.40 -26.33
CA ASP A 216 -2.79 -6.63 -27.17
C ASP A 216 -2.76 -5.11 -26.86
N PHE A 217 -2.12 -4.66 -25.78
CA PHE A 217 -2.12 -3.25 -25.36
C PHE A 217 -0.90 -2.86 -24.54
N PRO A 218 -0.52 -1.58 -24.54
CA PRO A 218 0.50 -1.03 -23.66
C PRO A 218 -0.10 -0.46 -22.36
N VAL A 219 0.69 -0.49 -21.28
CA VAL A 219 0.41 0.24 -20.04
C VAL A 219 1.62 1.10 -19.71
N SER A 220 1.39 2.38 -19.37
CA SER A 220 2.43 3.27 -18.85
C SER A 220 2.16 3.62 -17.38
N VAL A 221 3.22 3.63 -16.58
CA VAL A 221 3.15 3.97 -15.16
C VAL A 221 4.23 5.00 -14.84
N GLU A 222 3.84 6.11 -14.19
CA GLU A 222 4.75 7.18 -13.76
C GLU A 222 4.68 7.36 -12.26
N GLY A 223 5.84 7.39 -11.59
CA GLY A 223 5.97 7.69 -10.17
C GLY A 223 7.06 8.74 -9.92
N THR A 224 6.75 9.78 -9.15
CA THR A 224 7.75 10.76 -8.74
C THR A 224 7.38 11.45 -7.44
N TRP A 225 8.40 11.82 -6.66
CA TRP A 225 8.25 12.68 -5.49
C TRP A 225 9.24 13.87 -5.48
N ASN A 226 9.73 14.27 -6.62
CA ASN A 226 10.64 15.41 -6.74
C ASN A 226 9.95 16.73 -7.14
N LEU A 227 8.65 16.83 -6.89
CA LEU A 227 7.92 18.04 -7.21
C LEU A 227 8.09 19.10 -6.11
N PRO A 228 7.93 20.40 -6.45
CA PRO A 228 7.96 21.47 -5.47
C PRO A 228 6.94 21.26 -4.33
N ALA A 229 7.26 21.71 -3.12
CA ALA A 229 6.40 21.54 -1.93
C ALA A 229 4.97 22.12 -2.09
N SER A 230 4.77 23.07 -3.00
CA SER A 230 3.46 23.64 -3.32
C SER A 230 2.62 22.76 -4.27
N TYR A 231 3.21 21.71 -4.87
CA TYR A 231 2.48 20.81 -5.74
C TYR A 231 1.63 19.85 -4.89
N PRO A 232 0.33 19.65 -5.21
CA PRO A 232 -0.48 18.71 -4.46
C PRO A 232 -0.10 17.25 -4.79
N PHE A 233 -0.23 16.35 -3.82
CA PHE A 233 -0.23 14.92 -4.11
C PHE A 233 -1.30 14.59 -5.16
N SER A 234 -0.94 13.77 -6.14
CA SER A 234 -1.84 13.36 -7.20
C SER A 234 -1.68 11.88 -7.51
N ALA A 235 -2.79 11.15 -7.43
CA ALA A 235 -2.92 9.80 -7.95
C ALA A 235 -3.99 9.85 -9.06
N SER A 236 -3.68 9.31 -10.24
CA SER A 236 -4.58 9.37 -11.38
C SER A 236 -4.39 8.15 -12.27
N PHE A 237 -5.45 7.81 -13.00
CA PHE A 237 -5.40 6.83 -14.08
C PHE A 237 -6.28 7.24 -15.24
N ARG A 238 -5.94 6.73 -16.43
CA ARG A 238 -6.79 6.74 -17.61
C ARG A 238 -6.69 5.38 -18.29
N VAL A 239 -7.84 4.75 -18.53
CA VAL A 239 -7.92 3.47 -19.24
C VAL A 239 -8.82 3.64 -20.47
N MET A 240 -8.30 3.32 -21.63
CA MET A 240 -9.02 3.32 -22.89
C MET A 240 -9.47 1.90 -23.21
N PHE A 241 -10.74 1.74 -23.47
CA PHE A 241 -11.38 0.53 -23.97
C PHE A 241 -11.76 0.69 -25.45
N GLU A 242 -12.19 -0.38 -26.09
CA GLU A 242 -12.66 -0.31 -27.48
C GLU A 242 -13.88 0.62 -27.66
N LYS A 243 -14.71 0.79 -26.64
CA LYS A 243 -15.99 1.54 -26.68
C LYS A 243 -16.09 2.67 -25.68
N ALA A 244 -15.09 2.91 -24.88
CA ALA A 244 -15.10 3.93 -23.83
C ALA A 244 -13.68 4.33 -23.41
N CYS A 245 -13.60 5.46 -22.70
CA CYS A 245 -12.42 5.84 -21.94
C CYS A 245 -12.86 6.20 -20.52
N VAL A 246 -12.18 5.69 -19.52
CA VAL A 246 -12.38 6.09 -18.13
C VAL A 246 -11.16 6.82 -17.62
N GLU A 247 -11.37 7.90 -16.89
CA GLU A 247 -10.32 8.71 -16.28
C GLU A 247 -10.67 9.07 -14.85
N ASN A 248 -9.70 8.96 -13.96
CA ASN A 248 -9.75 9.54 -12.62
C ASN A 248 -8.53 10.42 -12.41
N ALA A 249 -8.75 11.74 -12.27
CA ALA A 249 -7.67 12.70 -12.11
C ALA A 249 -8.11 13.89 -11.25
N PRO A 250 -7.16 14.57 -10.53
CA PRO A 250 -7.45 15.81 -9.82
C PRO A 250 -8.06 16.86 -10.75
N GLY A 251 -9.16 17.47 -10.29
CA GLY A 251 -9.89 18.48 -11.05
C GLY A 251 -10.87 17.93 -12.11
N THR A 252 -10.64 16.74 -12.63
CA THR A 252 -11.58 16.06 -13.55
C THR A 252 -12.54 15.16 -12.77
N GLY A 253 -12.07 14.52 -11.71
CA GLY A 253 -12.80 13.48 -10.99
C GLY A 253 -12.80 12.14 -11.73
N PHE A 254 -13.74 11.26 -11.38
CA PHE A 254 -13.89 9.95 -12.00
C PHE A 254 -14.95 10.03 -13.09
N VAL A 255 -14.52 9.96 -14.35
CA VAL A 255 -15.38 10.24 -15.52
C VAL A 255 -15.28 9.12 -16.55
N LEU A 256 -16.42 8.70 -17.05
CA LEU A 256 -16.56 7.82 -18.20
C LEU A 256 -16.88 8.63 -19.45
N TYR A 257 -16.16 8.39 -20.53
CA TYR A 257 -16.37 8.98 -21.86
C TYR A 257 -16.76 7.87 -22.84
N THR A 258 -17.80 8.13 -23.62
CA THR A 258 -18.25 7.29 -24.74
C THR A 258 -18.55 8.16 -25.95
N ASP A 259 -18.81 7.59 -27.12
CA ASP A 259 -19.25 8.34 -28.30
C ASP A 259 -20.57 9.09 -28.09
N GLU A 260 -21.39 8.66 -27.14
CA GLU A 260 -22.66 9.28 -26.78
C GLU A 260 -22.51 10.48 -25.83
N GLY A 261 -21.34 10.61 -25.16
CA GLY A 261 -21.06 11.71 -24.23
C GLY A 261 -20.18 11.33 -23.06
N LYS A 262 -20.25 12.15 -22.00
CA LYS A 262 -19.50 11.91 -20.76
C LYS A 262 -20.44 11.78 -19.58
N GLU A 263 -20.07 10.92 -18.64
CA GLU A 263 -20.77 10.69 -17.37
C GLU A 263 -19.78 10.78 -16.20
N ASN A 264 -20.11 11.57 -15.17
CA ASN A 264 -19.36 11.56 -13.92
C ASN A 264 -19.77 10.31 -13.12
N ILE A 265 -18.81 9.45 -12.81
CA ILE A 265 -19.04 8.28 -11.98
C ILE A 265 -19.05 8.75 -10.52
N VAL A 266 -20.23 8.67 -9.90
CA VAL A 266 -20.38 9.01 -8.49
C VAL A 266 -20.16 7.73 -7.68
N ILE A 267 -19.11 7.75 -6.85
CA ILE A 267 -18.88 6.70 -5.88
C ILE A 267 -19.43 7.20 -4.54
N GLU A 268 -20.38 6.47 -4.00
CA GLU A 268 -20.86 6.75 -2.65
C GLU A 268 -19.76 6.37 -1.65
N LYS A 269 -19.11 7.39 -1.11
CA LYS A 269 -18.08 7.19 -0.08
C LYS A 269 -18.75 7.03 1.28
N GLU A 270 -18.43 5.94 1.97
CA GLU A 270 -18.82 5.80 3.36
C GLU A 270 -18.17 6.90 4.19
N LYS A 271 -19.00 7.61 4.96
CA LYS A 271 -18.50 8.65 5.88
C LYS A 271 -18.01 7.96 7.16
N PHE A 272 -16.73 7.69 7.22
CA PHE A 272 -16.10 7.34 8.50
C PHE A 272 -16.00 8.60 9.37
N ALA A 273 -16.17 8.43 10.71
CA ALA A 273 -16.04 9.52 11.66
C ALA A 273 -14.75 10.30 11.38
N ALA A 274 -14.86 11.62 11.34
CA ALA A 274 -13.81 12.52 10.87
C ALA A 274 -12.47 12.25 11.57
N VAL A 275 -11.62 11.53 10.87
CA VAL A 275 -10.21 11.50 11.18
C VAL A 275 -9.55 12.40 10.16
N GLU A 276 -8.89 13.45 10.63
CA GLU A 276 -8.15 14.33 9.74
C GLU A 276 -7.08 13.53 9.03
N ALA A 277 -7.25 13.35 7.71
CA ALA A 277 -6.20 12.83 6.85
C ALA A 277 -5.07 13.88 6.83
N GLY A 278 -3.85 13.47 7.14
CA GLY A 278 -2.66 14.31 7.06
C GLY A 278 -1.74 13.82 5.93
N GLY A 279 -0.79 14.65 5.53
CA GLY A 279 0.22 14.29 4.53
C GLY A 279 -0.35 14.07 3.12
N ASN A 280 0.11 13.01 2.44
CA ASN A 280 -0.26 12.70 1.05
C ASN A 280 -1.50 11.80 0.91
N VAL A 281 -2.36 11.74 1.91
CA VAL A 281 -3.54 10.88 1.92
C VAL A 281 -4.79 11.70 1.60
N SER A 282 -5.49 11.31 0.53
CA SER A 282 -6.69 12.01 0.06
C SER A 282 -7.94 11.68 0.89
N ASP A 283 -8.06 10.45 1.38
CA ASP A 283 -9.13 10.03 2.29
C ASP A 283 -8.74 8.75 3.05
N LEU A 284 -9.42 8.47 4.18
CA LEU A 284 -9.20 7.29 5.01
C LEU A 284 -9.92 6.04 4.51
N GLY A 285 -10.85 6.19 3.55
CA GLY A 285 -11.76 5.11 3.17
C GLY A 285 -11.05 3.84 2.72
N GLY A 286 -10.02 3.96 1.91
CA GLY A 286 -9.23 2.82 1.46
C GLY A 286 -8.51 2.09 2.60
N TYR A 287 -7.89 2.83 3.51
CA TYR A 287 -7.22 2.26 4.69
C TYR A 287 -8.21 1.59 5.64
N PHE A 288 -9.36 2.22 5.86
CA PHE A 288 -10.41 1.62 6.66
C PHE A 288 -10.90 0.31 6.04
N LYS A 289 -11.19 0.28 4.74
CA LYS A 289 -11.66 -0.93 4.03
C LYS A 289 -10.62 -2.04 4.03
N GLU A 290 -9.35 -1.70 3.88
CA GLU A 290 -8.23 -2.63 3.96
C GLU A 290 -8.13 -3.30 5.32
N LEU A 291 -8.14 -2.51 6.39
CA LEU A 291 -8.06 -3.00 7.76
C LEU A 291 -9.36 -3.69 8.22
N TYR A 292 -10.52 -3.22 7.73
CA TYR A 292 -11.80 -3.92 7.93
C TYR A 292 -11.75 -5.33 7.33
N TYR A 293 -11.34 -5.46 6.07
CA TYR A 293 -11.18 -6.76 5.42
C TYR A 293 -10.22 -7.68 6.19
N PHE A 294 -9.07 -7.16 6.59
CA PHE A 294 -8.08 -7.93 7.35
C PHE A 294 -8.60 -8.41 8.70
N THR A 295 -9.22 -7.52 9.45
CA THR A 295 -9.80 -7.86 10.76
C THR A 295 -10.99 -8.80 10.63
N ASP A 296 -11.77 -8.71 9.56
CA ASP A 296 -12.85 -9.65 9.26
C ASP A 296 -12.29 -11.05 8.97
N CYS A 297 -11.23 -11.18 8.17
CA CYS A 297 -10.52 -12.45 7.99
C CYS A 297 -10.09 -13.04 9.34
N ALA A 298 -9.49 -12.23 10.21
CA ALA A 298 -9.02 -12.68 11.53
C ALA A 298 -10.17 -13.09 12.45
N LYS A 299 -11.27 -12.33 12.50
CA LYS A 299 -12.48 -12.66 13.29
C LYS A 299 -13.08 -14.00 12.88
N ASN A 300 -13.08 -14.29 11.58
CA ASN A 300 -13.70 -15.50 11.02
C ASN A 300 -12.73 -16.68 10.88
N GLY A 301 -11.44 -16.50 11.22
CA GLY A 301 -10.40 -17.52 11.03
C GLY A 301 -10.16 -17.84 9.54
N ALA A 302 -10.50 -16.90 8.64
CA ALA A 302 -10.41 -17.05 7.20
C ALA A 302 -9.02 -16.71 6.65
N PRO A 303 -8.61 -17.27 5.50
CA PRO A 303 -7.38 -16.87 4.84
C PRO A 303 -7.47 -15.42 4.32
N VAL A 304 -6.32 -14.77 4.23
CA VAL A 304 -6.16 -13.49 3.53
C VAL A 304 -5.95 -13.79 2.05
N GLU A 305 -6.86 -13.31 1.20
CA GLU A 305 -6.85 -13.55 -0.26
C GLU A 305 -6.61 -12.29 -1.10
N LYS A 306 -6.65 -11.10 -0.47
CA LYS A 306 -6.38 -9.81 -1.12
C LYS A 306 -5.13 -9.18 -0.52
N ALA A 307 -4.30 -8.58 -1.36
CA ALA A 307 -3.05 -7.94 -0.97
C ALA A 307 -2.17 -8.87 -0.12
N THR A 308 -2.04 -10.11 -0.57
CA THR A 308 -1.30 -11.16 0.12
C THR A 308 0.22 -10.90 0.10
N LEU A 309 0.96 -11.61 0.93
CA LEU A 309 2.43 -11.60 0.85
C LEU A 309 2.93 -12.04 -0.54
N ALA A 310 2.24 -12.99 -1.18
CA ALA A 310 2.59 -13.44 -2.53
C ALA A 310 2.38 -12.34 -3.57
N ASP A 311 1.30 -11.58 -3.49
CA ASP A 311 1.05 -10.41 -4.35
C ASP A 311 2.16 -9.35 -4.19
N ALA A 312 2.44 -8.96 -2.95
CA ALA A 312 3.46 -7.97 -2.65
C ALA A 312 4.87 -8.42 -3.06
N ALA A 313 5.17 -9.71 -2.87
CA ALA A 313 6.42 -10.30 -3.33
C ALA A 313 6.53 -10.25 -4.86
N ALA A 314 5.45 -10.56 -5.60
CA ALA A 314 5.44 -10.49 -7.05
C ALA A 314 5.71 -9.06 -7.54
N SER A 315 5.02 -8.07 -6.96
CA SER A 315 5.15 -6.65 -7.31
C SER A 315 6.56 -6.12 -7.02
N LEU A 316 7.11 -6.45 -5.85
CA LEU A 316 8.46 -6.00 -5.49
C LEU A 316 9.54 -6.70 -6.34
N ARG A 317 9.41 -8.00 -6.60
CA ARG A 317 10.32 -8.72 -7.51
C ARG A 317 10.26 -8.20 -8.93
N PHE A 318 9.08 -7.79 -9.39
CA PHE A 318 8.95 -7.14 -10.69
C PHE A 318 9.80 -5.86 -10.75
N LEU A 319 9.72 -4.99 -9.75
CA LEU A 319 10.56 -3.79 -9.65
C LEU A 319 12.06 -4.13 -9.62
N LEU A 320 12.45 -5.05 -8.75
CA LEU A 320 13.87 -5.37 -8.54
C LEU A 320 14.51 -6.09 -9.74
N ASN A 321 13.78 -6.97 -10.42
CA ASN A 321 14.37 -7.89 -11.39
C ASN A 321 14.04 -7.53 -12.84
N LYS A 322 12.93 -6.86 -13.10
CA LYS A 322 12.49 -6.54 -14.47
C LYS A 322 12.60 -5.07 -14.81
N GLU A 323 12.21 -4.19 -13.89
CA GLU A 323 12.34 -2.75 -14.12
C GLU A 323 13.78 -2.27 -13.91
N PHE A 324 14.43 -2.75 -12.86
CA PHE A 324 15.76 -2.30 -12.45
C PHE A 324 16.65 -3.50 -12.12
N PRO A 325 16.94 -4.36 -13.13
CA PRO A 325 17.85 -5.48 -12.89
C PRO A 325 19.19 -4.93 -12.39
N ALA A 326 19.75 -5.59 -11.36
CA ALA A 326 21.10 -5.27 -10.90
C ALA A 326 22.02 -5.30 -12.13
N ALA A 327 22.89 -4.29 -12.27
CA ALA A 327 23.88 -4.29 -13.34
C ALA A 327 24.69 -5.59 -13.22
N LEU A 328 24.66 -6.39 -14.29
CA LEU A 328 25.44 -7.63 -14.41
C LEU A 328 26.93 -7.32 -14.36
#